data_f84232816be512226cc82aa117122f7c
#
_entry.id   f84232816be512226cc82aa117122f7c
#
_cell.length_a   1.000
_cell.length_b   1.000
_cell.length_c   1.000
_cell.angle_alpha   90.00
_cell.angle_beta   90.00
_cell.angle_gamma   90.00
#
_symmetry.space_group_name_H-M   'P 1'
#
loop_
_entity.id
_entity.type
_entity.pdbx_description
1 polymer ?
#
loop_
_entity_poly.entity_id
_entity_poly.type
_entity_poly.pdbx_seq_one_letter_code
_entity_poly.pdbx_strand_id
1 'polypeptide(L)'
;LTIYFYHTRLTRESYEEWKDYKFPGHILYGLPLLEKYGIRSVMHKYKAFPSRLKLMLYATKEILCCKEPYEVLYGTSFRGLELIILLRALGLYRKPIVIWHHTALKTSSRKIRERISRFFYKGIDHMFLFSKKLIKDSLATGKAPEEKLQLIHWGPDLAFYDHLLQTMPDRKPEGFISTGKENRDVDTMLQAFCATDQQLDLYIAPTNGSVNYQQIIERFCLPDSVRVHYTDGVIPYLLAQKVARKSCVVKIGRAH
;
A
#
# COMPACT_ATOMS: atom_id res chain seq x y z
N LEU A 1 22.02 12.81 -5.46
CA LEU A 1 21.69 11.69 -4.57
C LEU A 1 21.12 10.54 -5.37
N THR A 2 21.58 9.31 -5.14
CA THR A 2 21.02 8.10 -5.74
C THR A 2 20.47 7.20 -4.64
N ILE A 3 19.24 6.73 -4.79
CA ILE A 3 18.60 5.81 -3.87
C ILE A 3 18.41 4.43 -4.50
N TYR A 4 18.48 3.38 -3.67
CA TYR A 4 17.97 2.07 -4.03
C TYR A 4 16.50 2.00 -3.63
N PHE A 5 15.60 2.04 -4.61
CA PHE A 5 14.15 2.05 -4.39
C PHE A 5 13.62 0.62 -4.31
N TYR A 6 13.21 0.23 -3.10
CA TYR A 6 12.65 -1.09 -2.82
C TYR A 6 11.13 -1.06 -2.73
N HIS A 7 10.47 -1.86 -3.54
CA HIS A 7 9.04 -2.10 -3.47
C HIS A 7 8.72 -3.57 -3.70
N THR A 8 7.66 -4.10 -3.08
CA THR A 8 7.20 -5.48 -3.21
C THR A 8 6.22 -5.66 -4.37
N ARG A 9 6.48 -4.98 -5.50
CA ARG A 9 5.71 -5.03 -6.75
C ARG A 9 6.63 -4.80 -7.95
N LEU A 10 6.12 -5.05 -9.15
CA LEU A 10 6.78 -4.73 -10.43
C LEU A 10 6.89 -3.22 -10.61
N THR A 11 7.95 -2.63 -10.03
CA THR A 11 8.09 -1.17 -9.94
C THR A 11 8.41 -0.53 -11.28
N ARG A 12 9.30 -1.16 -12.07
CA ARG A 12 9.72 -0.62 -13.38
C ARG A 12 8.56 -0.59 -14.35
N GLU A 13 7.81 -1.66 -14.43
CA GLU A 13 6.64 -1.78 -15.30
C GLU A 13 5.58 -0.74 -14.89
N SER A 14 5.26 -0.64 -13.61
CA SER A 14 4.31 0.35 -13.11
C SER A 14 4.78 1.79 -13.28
N TYR A 15 6.10 2.03 -13.27
CA TYR A 15 6.67 3.35 -13.54
C TYR A 15 6.55 3.75 -15.03
N GLU A 16 6.77 2.81 -15.95
CA GLU A 16 6.53 3.07 -17.40
C GLU A 16 5.02 3.26 -17.66
N GLU A 17 4.16 2.44 -17.08
CA GLU A 17 2.70 2.63 -17.17
C GLU A 17 2.24 3.99 -16.61
N TRP A 18 2.90 4.48 -15.54
CA TRP A 18 2.62 5.81 -15.02
C TRP A 18 2.93 6.93 -16.01
N LYS A 19 4.04 6.86 -16.74
CA LYS A 19 4.37 7.83 -17.80
C LYS A 19 3.31 7.92 -18.88
N ASP A 20 2.65 6.80 -19.16
CA ASP A 20 1.56 6.68 -20.14
C ASP A 20 0.16 6.93 -19.52
N TYR A 21 0.06 7.42 -18.29
CA TYR A 21 -1.19 7.59 -17.56
C TYR A 21 -2.02 6.30 -17.41
N LYS A 22 -1.37 5.13 -17.42
CA LYS A 22 -2.01 3.82 -17.20
C LYS A 22 -1.92 3.33 -15.77
N PHE A 23 -1.09 3.98 -14.95
CA PHE A 23 -0.88 3.65 -13.55
C PHE A 23 -0.78 4.93 -12.70
N PRO A 24 -1.47 5.02 -11.54
CA PRO A 24 -1.43 6.21 -10.70
C PRO A 24 -0.13 6.30 -9.89
N GLY A 25 0.55 7.44 -9.97
CA GLY A 25 1.87 7.66 -9.35
C GLY A 25 1.90 7.60 -7.84
N HIS A 26 0.76 7.84 -7.15
CA HIS A 26 0.74 7.76 -5.68
C HIS A 26 1.00 6.34 -5.15
N ILE A 27 0.72 5.29 -5.93
CA ILE A 27 1.04 3.90 -5.56
C ILE A 27 2.55 3.63 -5.65
N LEU A 28 3.31 4.49 -6.33
CA LEU A 28 4.77 4.43 -6.45
C LEU A 28 5.51 5.18 -5.32
N TYR A 29 4.81 5.61 -4.27
CA TYR A 29 5.43 6.15 -3.04
C TYR A 29 6.44 7.27 -3.29
N GLY A 30 6.10 8.21 -4.14
CA GLY A 30 6.93 9.38 -4.47
C GLY A 30 7.98 9.15 -5.56
N LEU A 31 8.23 7.91 -6.00
CA LEU A 31 9.21 7.61 -7.05
C LEU A 31 9.09 8.52 -8.28
N PRO A 32 7.87 8.81 -8.83
CA PRO A 32 7.72 9.69 -9.99
C PRO A 32 8.18 11.14 -9.77
N LEU A 33 8.30 11.56 -8.52
CA LEU A 33 8.66 12.93 -8.18
C LEU A 33 10.15 13.09 -7.85
N LEU A 34 10.86 12.01 -7.55
CA LEU A 34 12.24 12.06 -7.07
C LEU A 34 13.19 12.74 -8.05
N GLU A 35 13.03 12.51 -9.35
CA GLU A 35 13.87 13.11 -10.39
C GLU A 35 13.75 14.63 -10.42
N LYS A 36 12.57 15.19 -10.12
CA LYS A 36 12.33 16.64 -10.02
C LYS A 36 13.18 17.30 -8.92
N TYR A 37 13.61 16.51 -7.95
CA TYR A 37 14.46 16.94 -6.84
C TYR A 37 15.93 16.49 -7.00
N GLY A 38 16.33 16.09 -8.20
CA GLY A 38 17.70 15.62 -8.48
C GLY A 38 18.04 14.28 -7.82
N ILE A 39 17.04 13.47 -7.46
CA ILE A 39 17.21 12.15 -6.85
C ILE A 39 17.02 11.07 -7.89
N ARG A 40 18.10 10.35 -8.19
CA ARG A 40 18.07 9.21 -9.10
C ARG A 40 17.71 7.93 -8.36
N SER A 41 16.97 7.02 -9.02
CA SER A 41 16.50 5.78 -8.40
C SER A 41 17.01 4.54 -9.13
N VAL A 42 17.64 3.65 -8.39
CA VAL A 42 17.94 2.27 -8.79
C VAL A 42 16.77 1.39 -8.33
N MET A 43 15.93 0.96 -9.26
CA MET A 43 14.71 0.22 -8.93
C MET A 43 15.01 -1.25 -8.63
N HIS A 44 14.47 -1.75 -7.51
CA HIS A 44 14.56 -3.15 -7.13
C HIS A 44 13.90 -4.06 -8.18
N LYS A 45 14.60 -5.14 -8.55
CA LYS A 45 14.05 -6.18 -9.40
C LYS A 45 13.12 -7.06 -8.58
N TYR A 46 11.82 -6.76 -8.61
CA TYR A 46 10.84 -7.54 -7.86
C TYR A 46 10.70 -8.96 -8.41
N LYS A 47 10.60 -9.90 -7.48
CA LYS A 47 10.20 -11.28 -7.75
C LYS A 47 9.25 -11.74 -6.65
N ALA A 48 8.12 -12.34 -7.03
CA ALA A 48 7.16 -12.89 -6.09
C ALA A 48 7.69 -14.19 -5.45
N PHE A 49 7.51 -14.32 -4.14
CA PHE A 49 7.86 -15.53 -3.40
C PHE A 49 6.71 -15.92 -2.47
N PRO A 50 6.37 -17.21 -2.37
CA PRO A 50 5.35 -17.69 -1.43
C PRO A 50 5.81 -17.58 0.02
N SER A 51 7.14 -17.60 0.27
CA SER A 51 7.75 -17.54 1.60
C SER A 51 8.38 -16.18 1.87
N ARG A 52 8.05 -15.59 3.02
CA ARG A 52 8.67 -14.34 3.51
C ARG A 52 10.19 -14.46 3.67
N LEU A 53 10.66 -15.63 4.11
CA LEU A 53 12.10 -15.89 4.25
C LEU A 53 12.80 -15.85 2.89
N LYS A 54 12.22 -16.49 1.86
CA LYS A 54 12.79 -16.48 0.50
C LYS A 54 12.81 -15.06 -0.08
N LEU A 55 11.75 -14.28 0.13
CA LEU A 55 11.72 -12.86 -0.27
C LEU A 55 12.83 -12.06 0.43
N MET A 56 12.99 -12.23 1.74
CA MET A 56 14.00 -11.54 2.53
C MET A 56 15.43 -11.86 2.05
N LEU A 57 15.75 -13.13 1.82
CA LEU A 57 17.07 -13.55 1.33
C LEU A 57 17.34 -13.01 -0.07
N TYR A 58 16.35 -13.09 -0.96
CA TYR A 58 16.44 -12.54 -2.32
C TYR A 58 16.68 -11.03 -2.29
N ALA A 59 15.85 -10.28 -1.58
CA ALA A 59 15.98 -8.82 -1.50
C ALA A 59 17.34 -8.41 -0.91
N THR A 60 17.79 -9.09 0.15
CA THR A 60 19.09 -8.83 0.75
C THR A 60 20.23 -9.07 -0.26
N LYS A 61 20.18 -10.18 -1.02
CA LYS A 61 21.15 -10.47 -2.07
C LYS A 61 21.18 -9.38 -3.15
N GLU A 62 20.01 -9.00 -3.68
CA GLU A 62 19.91 -7.97 -4.72
C GLU A 62 20.45 -6.61 -4.24
N ILE A 63 20.18 -6.23 -2.98
CA ILE A 63 20.67 -4.99 -2.38
C ILE A 63 22.18 -5.01 -2.21
N LEU A 64 22.74 -6.09 -1.65
CA LEU A 64 24.18 -6.21 -1.38
C LEU A 64 25.00 -6.39 -2.66
N CYS A 65 24.46 -7.08 -3.67
CA CYS A 65 25.12 -7.32 -4.96
C CYS A 65 24.77 -6.26 -6.01
N CYS A 66 24.11 -5.16 -5.64
CA CYS A 66 23.78 -4.10 -6.58
C CYS A 66 25.06 -3.48 -7.16
N LYS A 67 25.16 -3.52 -8.50
CA LYS A 67 26.33 -2.97 -9.23
C LYS A 67 26.26 -1.45 -9.38
N GLU A 68 25.06 -0.90 -9.42
CA GLU A 68 24.85 0.54 -9.52
C GLU A 68 25.09 1.21 -8.15
N PRO A 69 25.91 2.27 -8.07
CA PRO A 69 26.14 2.98 -6.82
C PRO A 69 24.86 3.68 -6.35
N TYR A 70 24.57 3.58 -5.06
CA TYR A 70 23.49 4.28 -4.39
C TYR A 70 23.92 4.65 -2.96
N GLU A 71 23.35 5.69 -2.40
CA GLU A 71 23.70 6.20 -1.07
C GLU A 71 22.69 5.79 0.00
N VAL A 72 21.40 5.65 -0.34
CA VAL A 72 20.31 5.40 0.61
C VAL A 72 19.46 4.22 0.13
N LEU A 73 19.07 3.34 1.04
CA LEU A 73 18.04 2.33 0.81
C LEU A 73 16.67 2.93 1.19
N TYR A 74 15.80 3.09 0.20
CA TYR A 74 14.46 3.62 0.37
C TYR A 74 13.43 2.52 0.14
N GLY A 75 12.71 2.13 1.20
CA GLY A 75 11.74 1.06 1.18
C GLY A 75 10.30 1.55 1.35
N THR A 76 9.39 1.09 0.51
CA THR A 76 7.94 1.36 0.65
C THR A 76 7.30 0.55 1.79
N SER A 77 8.01 -0.42 2.31
CA SER A 77 7.70 -1.20 3.51
C SER A 77 8.96 -1.92 3.99
N PHE A 78 8.95 -2.45 5.21
CA PHE A 78 10.07 -3.28 5.71
C PHE A 78 9.94 -4.77 5.32
N ARG A 79 8.81 -5.18 4.72
CA ARG A 79 8.60 -6.58 4.31
C ARG A 79 9.63 -6.98 3.25
N GLY A 80 10.44 -7.99 3.56
CA GLY A 80 11.55 -8.46 2.74
C GLY A 80 12.89 -7.74 3.02
N LEU A 81 12.89 -6.65 3.81
CA LEU A 81 14.09 -5.93 4.22
C LEU A 81 14.58 -6.31 5.63
N GLU A 82 13.94 -7.30 6.27
CA GLU A 82 14.21 -7.61 7.67
C GLU A 82 15.69 -7.91 7.95
N LEU A 83 16.32 -8.71 7.09
CA LEU A 83 17.72 -9.07 7.26
C LEU A 83 18.64 -7.87 7.04
N ILE A 84 18.42 -7.06 6.00
CA ILE A 84 19.27 -5.88 5.74
C ILE A 84 19.14 -4.84 6.86
N ILE A 85 17.93 -4.68 7.46
CA ILE A 85 17.71 -3.82 8.62
C ILE A 85 18.46 -4.35 9.84
N LEU A 86 18.46 -5.67 10.08
CA LEU A 86 19.26 -6.27 11.15
C LEU A 86 20.77 -6.10 10.92
N LEU A 87 21.24 -6.27 9.69
CA LEU A 87 22.64 -6.00 9.33
C LEU A 87 23.01 -4.53 9.56
N ARG A 88 22.07 -3.59 9.30
CA ARG A 88 22.25 -2.17 9.62
C ARG A 88 22.35 -1.94 11.13
N ALA A 89 21.48 -2.57 11.92
CA ALA A 89 21.51 -2.47 13.38
C ALA A 89 22.81 -3.00 13.99
N LEU A 90 23.44 -4.00 13.34
CA LEU A 90 24.75 -4.57 13.69
C LEU A 90 25.93 -3.74 13.17
N GLY A 91 25.70 -2.70 12.35
CA GLY A 91 26.78 -1.91 11.70
C GLY A 91 27.43 -2.58 10.49
N LEU A 92 26.97 -3.75 10.07
CA LEU A 92 27.48 -4.50 8.91
C LEU A 92 26.99 -3.92 7.57
N TYR A 93 25.80 -3.34 7.53
CA TYR A 93 25.31 -2.56 6.40
C TYR A 93 25.41 -1.08 6.74
N ARG A 94 26.16 -0.31 5.94
CA ARG A 94 26.53 1.07 6.29
C ARG A 94 25.63 2.15 5.73
N LYS A 95 24.86 1.87 4.67
CA LYS A 95 24.01 2.88 4.03
C LYS A 95 22.75 3.12 4.85
N PRO A 96 22.27 4.38 4.95
CA PRO A 96 21.03 4.70 5.64
C PRO A 96 19.82 3.98 5.06
N ILE A 97 18.87 3.65 5.92
CA ILE A 97 17.61 2.98 5.55
C ILE A 97 16.44 3.90 5.90
N VAL A 98 15.65 4.26 4.89
CA VAL A 98 14.43 5.05 5.00
C VAL A 98 13.24 4.18 4.63
N ILE A 99 12.23 4.10 5.49
CA ILE A 99 11.08 3.18 5.31
C ILE A 99 9.76 3.92 5.46
N TRP A 100 8.81 3.63 4.56
CA TRP A 100 7.40 3.92 4.79
C TRP A 100 6.82 2.91 5.78
N HIS A 101 6.34 3.39 6.92
CA HIS A 101 5.78 2.54 7.97
C HIS A 101 4.27 2.76 8.07
N HIS A 102 3.50 1.79 7.61
CA HIS A 102 2.05 1.92 7.39
C HIS A 102 1.20 1.86 8.68
N THR A 103 1.79 1.44 9.79
CA THR A 103 1.10 1.30 11.08
C THR A 103 1.95 1.88 12.19
N ALA A 104 1.37 2.14 13.37
CA ALA A 104 2.17 2.45 14.54
C ALA A 104 3.07 1.28 14.95
N LEU A 105 4.21 1.59 15.57
CA LEU A 105 5.06 0.59 16.19
C LEU A 105 4.27 -0.07 17.33
N LYS A 106 4.41 -1.40 17.46
CA LYS A 106 3.65 -2.17 18.46
C LYS A 106 4.59 -2.72 19.52
N THR A 107 4.18 -2.68 20.78
CA THR A 107 4.85 -3.37 21.88
C THR A 107 4.52 -4.86 21.86
N SER A 108 5.41 -5.68 22.40
CA SER A 108 5.19 -7.11 22.59
C SER A 108 5.15 -7.44 24.07
N SER A 109 4.19 -8.26 24.49
CA SER A 109 4.12 -8.79 25.86
C SER A 109 5.30 -9.70 26.21
N ARG A 110 5.94 -10.32 25.21
CA ARG A 110 7.10 -11.21 25.40
C ARG A 110 8.39 -10.38 25.43
N LYS A 111 9.08 -10.34 26.58
CA LYS A 111 10.32 -9.56 26.79
C LYS A 111 11.41 -9.78 25.71
N ILE A 112 11.62 -11.03 25.30
CA ILE A 112 12.62 -11.36 24.27
C ILE A 112 12.22 -10.75 22.91
N ARG A 113 10.95 -10.90 22.51
CA ARG A 113 10.43 -10.32 21.26
C ARG A 113 10.51 -8.80 21.28
N GLU A 114 10.26 -8.19 22.44
CA GLU A 114 10.37 -6.74 22.61
C GLU A 114 11.81 -6.26 22.43
N ARG A 115 12.80 -6.94 23.03
CA ARG A 115 14.23 -6.63 22.84
C ARG A 115 14.67 -6.76 21.37
N ILE A 116 14.28 -7.86 20.71
CA ILE A 116 14.57 -8.07 19.28
C ILE A 116 13.93 -6.97 18.45
N SER A 117 12.69 -6.59 18.74
CA SER A 117 11.99 -5.53 18.04
C SER A 117 12.67 -4.16 18.22
N ARG A 118 13.11 -3.81 19.43
CA ARG A 118 13.88 -2.57 19.69
C ARG A 118 15.19 -2.57 18.90
N PHE A 119 15.90 -3.69 18.89
CA PHE A 119 17.11 -3.84 18.12
C PHE A 119 16.86 -3.69 16.60
N PHE A 120 15.79 -4.30 16.09
CA PHE A 120 15.38 -4.18 14.71
C PHE A 120 15.14 -2.72 14.30
N TYR A 121 14.36 -1.95 15.07
CA TYR A 121 14.09 -0.54 14.76
C TYR A 121 15.31 0.37 14.90
N LYS A 122 16.35 -0.04 15.62
CA LYS A 122 17.64 0.65 15.63
C LYS A 122 18.28 0.69 14.23
N GLY A 123 18.05 -0.34 13.41
CA GLY A 123 18.57 -0.45 12.04
C GLY A 123 17.81 0.38 10.99
N ILE A 124 16.77 1.12 11.36
CA ILE A 124 16.08 2.04 10.48
C ILE A 124 16.48 3.47 10.85
N ASP A 125 16.95 4.25 9.88
CA ASP A 125 17.40 5.60 10.12
C ASP A 125 16.24 6.61 10.13
N HIS A 126 15.28 6.49 9.18
CA HIS A 126 14.07 7.32 9.13
C HIS A 126 12.84 6.49 8.76
N MET A 127 11.71 6.84 9.37
CA MET A 127 10.40 6.24 9.11
C MET A 127 9.37 7.31 8.76
N PHE A 128 8.73 7.14 7.61
CA PHE A 128 7.59 7.95 7.20
C PHE A 128 6.29 7.34 7.70
N LEU A 129 5.50 8.13 8.41
CA LEU A 129 4.20 7.75 8.97
C LEU A 129 3.10 8.69 8.45
N PHE A 130 1.90 8.16 8.24
CA PHE A 130 0.82 8.86 7.54
C PHE A 130 -0.03 9.79 8.43
N SER A 131 0.18 9.78 9.75
CA SER A 131 -0.58 10.66 10.64
C SER A 131 0.18 10.97 11.93
N LYS A 132 -0.16 12.12 12.54
CA LYS A 132 0.33 12.50 13.86
C LYS A 132 -0.02 11.46 14.94
N LYS A 133 -1.18 10.79 14.81
CA LYS A 133 -1.57 9.71 15.72
C LYS A 133 -0.60 8.54 15.63
N LEU A 134 -0.22 8.09 14.42
CA LEU A 134 0.74 7.01 14.24
C LEU A 134 2.12 7.36 14.82
N ILE A 135 2.55 8.61 14.69
CA ILE A 135 3.79 9.10 15.32
C ILE A 135 3.67 9.02 16.85
N LYS A 136 2.61 9.60 17.43
CA LYS A 136 2.38 9.59 18.88
C LYS A 136 2.35 8.16 19.43
N ASP A 137 1.59 7.27 18.81
CA ASP A 137 1.47 5.87 19.23
C ASP A 137 2.82 5.11 19.09
N SER A 138 3.63 5.46 18.08
CA SER A 138 4.96 4.89 17.87
C SER A 138 5.95 5.35 18.94
N LEU A 139 5.97 6.65 19.25
CA LEU A 139 6.80 7.23 20.31
C LEU A 139 6.50 6.60 21.67
N ALA A 140 5.23 6.36 21.97
CA ALA A 140 4.80 5.72 23.23
C ALA A 140 5.42 4.34 23.45
N THR A 141 5.89 3.65 22.38
CA THR A 141 6.56 2.35 22.50
C THR A 141 8.03 2.46 22.94
N GLY A 142 8.64 3.64 22.82
CA GLY A 142 10.07 3.87 23.08
C GLY A 142 11.01 3.07 22.16
N LYS A 143 10.56 2.64 20.98
CA LYS A 143 11.37 1.85 20.02
C LYS A 143 12.16 2.69 19.03
N ALA A 144 11.69 3.89 18.78
CA ALA A 144 12.36 4.86 17.91
C ALA A 144 12.25 6.25 18.55
N PRO A 145 13.32 7.04 18.52
CA PRO A 145 13.29 8.42 18.95
C PRO A 145 12.57 9.30 17.92
N GLU A 146 12.15 10.49 18.33
CA GLU A 146 11.31 11.40 17.55
C GLU A 146 11.96 11.81 16.23
N GLU A 147 13.25 12.06 16.22
CA GLU A 147 14.02 12.49 15.04
C GLU A 147 14.02 11.45 13.90
N LYS A 148 13.69 10.20 14.18
CA LYS A 148 13.52 9.15 13.17
C LYS A 148 12.14 9.09 12.57
N LEU A 149 11.13 9.73 13.17
CA LEU A 149 9.73 9.63 12.77
C LEU A 149 9.31 10.92 12.06
N GLN A 150 8.87 10.80 10.82
CA GLN A 150 8.46 11.95 10.02
C GLN A 150 7.04 11.76 9.50
N LEU A 151 6.23 12.81 9.63
CA LEU A 151 4.92 12.85 9.02
C LEU A 151 5.07 13.03 7.51
N ILE A 152 4.42 12.17 6.75
CA ILE A 152 4.30 12.35 5.31
C ILE A 152 2.84 12.33 4.91
N HIS A 153 2.47 13.23 4.02
CA HIS A 153 1.14 13.24 3.41
C HIS A 153 1.16 12.39 2.15
N TRP A 154 0.20 11.51 2.04
CA TRP A 154 0.00 10.66 0.88
C TRP A 154 -1.36 10.99 0.25
N GLY A 155 -1.38 11.31 -1.02
CA GLY A 155 -2.56 11.75 -1.73
C GLY A 155 -2.67 11.14 -3.12
N PRO A 156 -3.81 11.34 -3.80
CA PRO A 156 -4.04 10.85 -5.15
C PRO A 156 -3.13 11.56 -6.17
N ASP A 157 -2.80 10.87 -7.24
CA ASP A 157 -2.16 11.45 -8.42
C ASP A 157 -3.25 12.15 -9.26
N LEU A 158 -3.43 13.45 -9.03
CA LEU A 158 -4.47 14.23 -9.72
C LEU A 158 -4.28 14.24 -11.22
N ALA A 159 -3.02 14.34 -11.71
CA ALA A 159 -2.76 14.35 -13.14
C ALA A 159 -3.22 13.07 -13.84
N PHE A 160 -3.05 11.92 -13.19
CA PHE A 160 -3.58 10.63 -13.67
C PHE A 160 -5.12 10.64 -13.77
N TYR A 161 -5.81 11.11 -12.73
CA TYR A 161 -7.27 11.12 -12.70
C TYR A 161 -7.85 12.16 -13.66
N ASP A 162 -7.25 13.34 -13.77
CA ASP A 162 -7.67 14.38 -14.70
C ASP A 162 -7.53 13.91 -16.15
N HIS A 163 -6.39 13.29 -16.50
CA HIS A 163 -6.18 12.69 -17.82
C HIS A 163 -7.24 11.62 -18.11
N LEU A 164 -7.49 10.72 -17.16
CA LEU A 164 -8.51 9.67 -17.31
C LEU A 164 -9.89 10.28 -17.58
N LEU A 165 -10.28 11.32 -16.85
CA LEU A 165 -11.56 11.98 -17.03
C LEU A 165 -11.69 12.65 -18.41
N GLN A 166 -10.59 13.22 -18.94
CA GLN A 166 -10.54 13.78 -20.28
C GLN A 166 -10.74 12.72 -21.38
N THR A 167 -10.33 11.47 -21.15
CA THR A 167 -10.57 10.36 -22.09
C THR A 167 -12.02 9.84 -22.10
N MET A 168 -12.86 10.37 -21.21
CA MET A 168 -14.24 9.93 -21.01
C MET A 168 -15.23 11.13 -20.99
N PRO A 169 -15.26 11.98 -22.05
CA PRO A 169 -16.03 13.22 -22.05
C PRO A 169 -17.55 12.98 -21.94
N ASP A 170 -18.05 11.92 -22.58
CA ASP A 170 -19.48 11.60 -22.66
C ASP A 170 -19.99 10.68 -21.53
N ARG A 171 -19.19 10.51 -20.46
CA ARG A 171 -19.61 9.67 -19.34
C ARG A 171 -20.87 10.21 -18.69
N LYS A 172 -21.82 9.33 -18.45
CA LYS A 172 -23.01 9.60 -17.62
C LYS A 172 -22.88 8.79 -16.33
N PRO A 173 -22.52 9.42 -15.21
CA PRO A 173 -22.38 8.69 -13.95
C PRO A 173 -23.75 8.22 -13.44
N GLU A 174 -23.89 6.91 -13.15
CA GLU A 174 -25.13 6.30 -12.65
C GLU A 174 -24.83 5.28 -11.55
N GLY A 175 -25.70 5.24 -10.54
CA GLY A 175 -25.65 4.26 -9.46
C GLY A 175 -24.40 4.39 -8.56
N PHE A 176 -24.15 3.34 -7.81
CA PHE A 176 -23.15 3.30 -6.76
C PHE A 176 -22.09 2.26 -7.06
N ILE A 177 -20.88 2.47 -6.54
CA ILE A 177 -19.79 1.49 -6.56
C ILE A 177 -19.16 1.37 -5.17
N SER A 178 -18.88 0.16 -4.77
CA SER A 178 -18.04 -0.11 -3.61
C SER A 178 -16.83 -0.93 -4.02
N THR A 179 -15.63 -0.50 -3.61
CA THR A 179 -14.38 -1.17 -3.91
C THR A 179 -13.51 -1.28 -2.67
N GLY A 180 -12.65 -2.29 -2.60
CA GLY A 180 -11.64 -2.42 -1.55
C GLY A 180 -11.67 -3.76 -0.84
N LYS A 181 -10.50 -4.11 -0.27
CA LYS A 181 -10.28 -5.44 0.30
C LYS A 181 -10.40 -5.50 1.82
N GLU A 182 -10.19 -4.39 2.53
CA GLU A 182 -9.98 -4.43 3.97
C GLU A 182 -11.08 -3.71 4.76
N ASN A 183 -11.46 -4.34 5.88
CA ASN A 183 -12.35 -3.75 6.88
C ASN A 183 -13.66 -3.20 6.29
N ARG A 184 -14.33 -4.00 5.44
CA ARG A 184 -15.63 -3.64 4.86
C ARG A 184 -16.74 -4.26 5.65
N ASP A 185 -17.73 -3.45 6.01
CA ASP A 185 -19.01 -3.90 6.54
C ASP A 185 -19.95 -4.16 5.38
N VAL A 186 -19.75 -5.32 4.76
CA VAL A 186 -20.53 -5.76 3.58
C VAL A 186 -21.97 -6.09 3.99
N ASP A 187 -22.15 -6.61 5.19
CA ASP A 187 -23.48 -6.98 5.71
C ASP A 187 -24.41 -5.77 5.77
N THR A 188 -23.98 -4.70 6.47
CA THR A 188 -24.75 -3.45 6.55
C THR A 188 -24.98 -2.81 5.18
N MET A 189 -23.97 -2.86 4.30
CA MET A 189 -24.09 -2.30 2.95
C MET A 189 -25.13 -3.06 2.14
N LEU A 190 -25.11 -4.39 2.13
CA LEU A 190 -26.06 -5.19 1.38
C LEU A 190 -27.49 -5.07 1.95
N GLN A 191 -27.67 -5.02 3.27
CA GLN A 191 -28.97 -4.74 3.89
C GLN A 191 -29.59 -3.44 3.34
N ALA A 192 -28.80 -2.37 3.28
CA ALA A 192 -29.25 -1.08 2.78
C ALA A 192 -29.64 -1.12 1.30
N PHE A 193 -28.81 -1.77 0.45
CA PHE A 193 -29.08 -1.82 -0.99
C PHE A 193 -30.16 -2.84 -1.38
N CYS A 194 -30.36 -3.92 -0.62
CA CYS A 194 -31.49 -4.82 -0.80
C CYS A 194 -32.84 -4.19 -0.42
N ALA A 195 -32.82 -3.15 0.42
CA ALA A 195 -34.01 -2.40 0.80
C ALA A 195 -34.34 -1.25 -0.16
N THR A 196 -33.56 -1.06 -1.23
CA THR A 196 -33.74 0.06 -2.19
C THR A 196 -33.57 -0.46 -3.61
N ASP A 197 -34.12 0.27 -4.60
CA ASP A 197 -33.90 -0.04 -6.03
C ASP A 197 -32.63 0.58 -6.60
N GLN A 198 -31.68 1.00 -5.73
CA GLN A 198 -30.47 1.66 -6.16
C GLN A 198 -29.45 0.67 -6.72
N GLN A 199 -28.85 1.01 -7.85
CA GLN A 199 -27.83 0.19 -8.49
C GLN A 199 -26.52 0.22 -7.72
N LEU A 200 -25.99 -0.96 -7.35
CA LEU A 200 -24.69 -1.14 -6.71
C LEU A 200 -23.81 -2.10 -7.50
N ASP A 201 -22.60 -1.67 -7.86
CA ASP A 201 -21.50 -2.55 -8.27
C ASP A 201 -20.53 -2.74 -7.10
N LEU A 202 -20.46 -3.95 -6.55
CA LEU A 202 -19.56 -4.32 -5.46
C LEU A 202 -18.36 -5.11 -5.99
N TYR A 203 -17.16 -4.50 -5.96
CA TYR A 203 -15.89 -5.17 -6.29
C TYR A 203 -15.19 -5.60 -5.00
N ILE A 204 -15.09 -6.91 -4.76
CA ILE A 204 -14.57 -7.46 -3.51
C ILE A 204 -13.82 -8.77 -3.74
N ALA A 205 -12.79 -9.05 -2.92
CA ALA A 205 -12.19 -10.37 -2.88
C ALA A 205 -13.13 -11.37 -2.18
N PRO A 206 -13.19 -12.64 -2.58
CA PRO A 206 -14.01 -13.66 -1.91
C PRO A 206 -13.66 -13.79 -0.42
N THR A 207 -12.37 -13.67 -0.11
CA THR A 207 -11.86 -13.74 1.26
C THR A 207 -10.80 -12.67 1.49
N ASN A 208 -10.66 -12.20 2.74
CA ASN A 208 -9.56 -11.35 3.16
C ASN A 208 -9.18 -11.65 4.62
N GLY A 209 -8.01 -12.24 4.82
CA GLY A 209 -7.57 -12.74 6.13
C GLY A 209 -8.53 -13.82 6.65
N SER A 210 -9.12 -13.57 7.82
CA SER A 210 -10.12 -14.48 8.43
C SER A 210 -11.55 -14.23 7.98
N VAL A 211 -11.81 -13.19 7.17
CA VAL A 211 -13.17 -12.84 6.73
C VAL A 211 -13.47 -13.52 5.41
N ASN A 212 -14.56 -14.27 5.36
CA ASN A 212 -15.13 -14.87 4.15
C ASN A 212 -16.30 -13.99 3.67
N TYR A 213 -16.01 -13.07 2.76
CA TYR A 213 -17.02 -12.16 2.19
C TYR A 213 -18.01 -12.91 1.30
N GLN A 214 -17.57 -13.93 0.58
CA GLN A 214 -18.47 -14.73 -0.24
C GLN A 214 -19.57 -15.37 0.62
N GLN A 215 -19.22 -16.00 1.74
CA GLN A 215 -20.20 -16.59 2.66
C GLN A 215 -21.15 -15.55 3.28
N ILE A 216 -20.67 -14.30 3.48
CA ILE A 216 -21.52 -13.22 3.95
C ILE A 216 -22.54 -12.86 2.88
N ILE A 217 -22.10 -12.70 1.63
CA ILE A 217 -22.93 -12.28 0.50
C ILE A 217 -23.98 -13.35 0.14
N GLU A 218 -23.61 -14.63 0.20
CA GLU A 218 -24.50 -15.76 -0.08
C GLU A 218 -25.71 -15.86 0.87
N ARG A 219 -25.70 -15.14 1.99
CA ARG A 219 -26.85 -15.06 2.91
C ARG A 219 -27.96 -14.12 2.45
N PHE A 220 -27.69 -13.31 1.43
CA PHE A 220 -28.63 -12.34 0.90
C PHE A 220 -29.27 -12.82 -0.39
N CYS A 221 -30.59 -12.62 -0.52
CA CYS A 221 -31.27 -12.68 -1.80
C CYS A 221 -31.07 -11.34 -2.50
N LEU A 222 -30.03 -11.24 -3.35
CA LEU A 222 -29.65 -9.99 -4.00
C LEU A 222 -30.64 -9.65 -5.13
N PRO A 223 -31.16 -8.41 -5.18
CA PRO A 223 -31.94 -7.94 -6.32
C PRO A 223 -31.03 -7.70 -7.54
N ASP A 224 -31.60 -7.63 -8.74
CA ASP A 224 -30.86 -7.38 -9.99
C ASP A 224 -30.10 -6.04 -10.01
N SER A 225 -30.52 -5.11 -9.15
CA SER A 225 -29.83 -3.82 -8.95
C SER A 225 -28.48 -3.95 -8.24
N VAL A 226 -28.19 -5.08 -7.56
CA VAL A 226 -26.94 -5.32 -6.84
C VAL A 226 -26.09 -6.35 -7.56
N ARG A 227 -24.96 -5.91 -8.12
CA ARG A 227 -24.02 -6.77 -8.84
C ARG A 227 -22.73 -6.95 -8.04
N VAL A 228 -22.37 -8.22 -7.78
CA VAL A 228 -21.15 -8.57 -7.07
C VAL A 228 -20.10 -9.05 -8.07
N HIS A 229 -18.93 -8.42 -8.04
CA HIS A 229 -17.78 -8.74 -8.86
C HIS A 229 -16.67 -9.28 -7.95
N TYR A 230 -16.53 -10.60 -7.87
CA TYR A 230 -15.43 -11.21 -7.12
C TYR A 230 -14.11 -11.03 -7.85
N THR A 231 -13.13 -10.45 -7.17
CA THR A 231 -11.81 -10.19 -7.74
C THR A 231 -10.74 -10.05 -6.66
N ASP A 232 -9.57 -10.64 -6.87
CA ASP A 232 -8.40 -10.45 -6.02
C ASP A 232 -7.70 -9.10 -6.26
N GLY A 233 -8.03 -8.42 -7.34
CA GLY A 233 -7.54 -7.10 -7.69
C GLY A 233 -8.03 -6.66 -9.06
N VAL A 234 -8.21 -5.36 -9.21
CA VAL A 234 -8.51 -4.75 -10.51
C VAL A 234 -7.34 -3.85 -10.88
N ILE A 235 -6.96 -3.86 -12.16
CA ILE A 235 -5.93 -2.96 -12.68
C ILE A 235 -6.35 -1.52 -12.33
N PRO A 236 -5.47 -0.69 -11.73
CA PRO A 236 -5.84 0.64 -11.23
C PRO A 236 -6.53 1.53 -12.27
N TYR A 237 -6.08 1.50 -13.52
CA TYR A 237 -6.69 2.26 -14.61
C TYR A 237 -8.14 1.83 -14.88
N LEU A 238 -8.39 0.51 -15.00
CA LEU A 238 -9.75 -0.02 -15.21
C LEU A 238 -10.66 0.26 -14.03
N LEU A 239 -10.14 0.18 -12.80
CA LEU A 239 -10.91 0.52 -11.61
C LEU A 239 -11.30 2.00 -11.60
N ALA A 240 -10.37 2.89 -11.94
CA ALA A 240 -10.63 4.32 -12.03
C ALA A 240 -11.70 4.65 -13.09
N GLN A 241 -11.67 3.99 -14.26
CA GLN A 241 -12.71 4.12 -15.29
C GLN A 241 -14.09 3.67 -14.78
N LYS A 242 -14.14 2.55 -14.04
CA LYS A 242 -15.39 2.03 -13.44
C LYS A 242 -15.94 3.01 -12.40
N VAL A 243 -15.08 3.54 -11.54
CA VAL A 243 -15.44 4.54 -10.53
C VAL A 243 -15.94 5.83 -11.20
N ALA A 244 -15.29 6.31 -12.27
CA ALA A 244 -15.68 7.53 -12.99
C ALA A 244 -17.06 7.44 -13.66
N ARG A 245 -17.58 6.24 -13.90
CA ARG A 245 -18.92 5.99 -14.45
C ARG A 245 -20.02 5.90 -13.39
N LYS A 246 -19.69 6.11 -12.12
CA LYS A 246 -20.62 6.00 -11.00
C LYS A 246 -20.87 7.34 -10.36
N SER A 247 -22.11 7.56 -9.92
CA SER A 247 -22.51 8.80 -9.25
C SER A 247 -21.90 8.91 -7.85
N CYS A 248 -21.69 7.76 -7.18
CA CYS A 248 -21.19 7.75 -5.82
C CYS A 248 -20.32 6.52 -5.52
N VAL A 249 -19.31 6.73 -4.69
CA VAL A 249 -18.50 5.65 -4.11
C VAL A 249 -18.96 5.40 -2.67
N VAL A 250 -19.37 4.16 -2.39
CA VAL A 250 -19.78 3.74 -1.05
C VAL A 250 -18.64 3.02 -0.35
N LYS A 251 -18.28 3.51 0.82
CA LYS A 251 -17.25 2.90 1.66
C LYS A 251 -17.75 2.79 3.10
N ILE A 252 -18.38 1.67 3.42
CA ILE A 252 -18.77 1.36 4.79
C ILE A 252 -17.64 0.51 5.40
N GLY A 253 -16.97 1.04 6.42
CA GLY A 253 -15.94 0.35 7.21
C GLY A 253 -16.44 0.12 8.62
N ARG A 254 -15.91 -0.87 9.31
CA ARG A 254 -16.15 -1.02 10.75
C ARG A 254 -15.50 0.15 11.48
N ALA A 255 -16.25 0.81 12.36
CA ALA A 255 -15.66 1.72 13.34
C ALA A 255 -14.76 0.88 14.29
N HIS A 256 -13.54 1.35 14.51
CA HIS A 256 -12.60 0.77 15.48
C HIS A 256 -12.60 1.60 16.74
#